data_7743989625190c13be4ffc59688563be
#
_entry.id   7743989625190c13be4ffc59688563be
#
_cell.length_a   1.000
_cell.length_b   1.000
_cell.length_c   1.000
_cell.angle_alpha   90.00
_cell.angle_beta   90.00
_cell.angle_gamma   90.00
#
_symmetry.space_group_name_H-M   'P 1'
#
loop_
_entity.id
_entity.type
_entity.pdbx_description
1 polymer ?
#
loop_
_entity_poly.entity_id
_entity_poly.type
_entity_poly.pdbx_seq_one_letter_code
_entity_poly.pdbx_strand_id
1 'polypeptide(L)'
;MARFTNAVTLVRGLFNSRVRHAMIDTAKAMDVELLQECPCCEKMVTLLPFGTPPSFGVECPNCGSFNRHRLLWHHQKRETIIRPEDNVLHFAAENVIRRLVEPIVKSYKRADILPQFGDIVLNIEHIDLPESSFETVICSHVLEHVDDRKALSEIFRILTPGGRLVALIPIIDGWEKTYENPAITSERDRDLHFGQYDHIRYYGRDFRDRVKAAGFQLTEYGATGLECALYGLQRGEIVFVCTKPA
;
A
#
# COMPACT_ATOMS: atom_id res chain seq x y z
N MET A 1 4.48 31.28 -0.83
CA MET A 1 3.91 30.07 -1.51
C MET A 1 3.21 29.09 -0.56
N ALA A 2 3.45 29.10 0.75
CA ALA A 2 2.86 28.13 1.70
C ALA A 2 1.35 28.31 2.05
N ARG A 3 0.73 29.41 1.68
CA ARG A 3 -0.70 29.68 2.02
C ARG A 3 -1.72 29.11 1.04
N PHE A 4 -1.32 28.78 -0.20
CA PHE A 4 -2.23 28.21 -1.22
C PHE A 4 -2.42 26.69 -1.06
N THR A 5 -1.41 25.98 -0.61
CA THR A 5 -1.47 24.52 -0.38
C THR A 5 -2.51 24.15 0.70
N ASN A 6 -2.60 24.92 1.78
CA ASN A 6 -3.56 24.66 2.86
C ASN A 6 -5.02 24.85 2.44
N ALA A 7 -5.31 25.82 1.58
CA ALA A 7 -6.68 26.09 1.12
C ALA A 7 -7.20 25.00 0.18
N VAL A 8 -6.38 24.50 -0.73
CA VAL A 8 -6.74 23.40 -1.66
C VAL A 8 -6.97 22.11 -0.90
N THR A 9 -6.13 21.79 0.08
CA THR A 9 -6.28 20.60 0.93
C THR A 9 -7.53 20.69 1.80
N LEU A 10 -7.83 21.88 2.36
CA LEU A 10 -9.03 22.11 3.16
C LEU A 10 -10.32 22.01 2.32
N VAL A 11 -10.31 22.58 1.11
CA VAL A 11 -11.45 22.50 0.18
C VAL A 11 -11.67 21.09 -0.32
N ARG A 12 -10.59 20.34 -0.65
CA ARG A 12 -10.67 18.92 -1.00
C ARG A 12 -11.25 18.09 0.15
N GLY A 13 -10.82 18.31 1.38
CA GLY A 13 -11.35 17.64 2.57
C GLY A 13 -12.83 17.94 2.82
N LEU A 14 -13.28 19.19 2.66
CA LEU A 14 -14.67 19.59 2.81
C LEU A 14 -15.57 19.05 1.68
N PHE A 15 -15.06 19.02 0.45
CA PHE A 15 -15.80 18.47 -0.69
C PHE A 15 -15.97 16.95 -0.52
N ASN A 16 -14.92 16.23 -0.14
CA ASN A 16 -14.99 14.80 0.17
C ASN A 16 -15.97 14.51 1.31
N SER A 17 -15.99 15.34 2.37
CA SER A 17 -16.93 15.21 3.48
C SER A 17 -18.38 15.31 3.02
N ARG A 18 -18.73 16.34 2.23
CA ARG A 18 -20.10 16.55 1.73
C ARG A 18 -20.56 15.42 0.79
N VAL A 19 -19.71 14.99 -0.13
CA VAL A 19 -20.00 13.87 -1.03
C VAL A 19 -20.19 12.58 -0.23
N ARG A 20 -19.34 12.31 0.74
CA ARG A 20 -19.47 11.15 1.64
C ARG A 20 -20.80 11.15 2.39
N HIS A 21 -21.20 12.28 2.99
CA HIS A 21 -22.49 12.39 3.69
C HIS A 21 -23.67 12.18 2.74
N ALA A 22 -23.67 12.85 1.59
CA ALA A 22 -24.74 12.71 0.61
C ALA A 22 -24.92 11.26 0.13
N MET A 23 -23.83 10.51 -0.03
CA MET A 23 -23.88 9.09 -0.43
C MET A 23 -24.36 8.17 0.69
N ILE A 24 -23.97 8.43 1.94
CA ILE A 24 -24.47 7.72 3.12
C ILE A 24 -26.00 7.95 3.23
N ASP A 25 -26.43 9.20 3.09
CA ASP A 25 -27.84 9.56 3.19
C ASP A 25 -28.63 8.95 2.03
N THR A 26 -28.09 8.91 0.82
CA THR A 26 -28.73 8.24 -0.33
C THR A 26 -28.84 6.74 -0.10
N ALA A 27 -27.77 6.08 0.36
CA ALA A 27 -27.81 4.64 0.65
C ALA A 27 -28.85 4.31 1.73
N LYS A 28 -28.92 5.11 2.79
CA LYS A 28 -29.94 5.00 3.84
C LYS A 28 -31.36 5.20 3.30
N ALA A 29 -31.57 6.21 2.43
CA ALA A 29 -32.86 6.51 1.84
C ALA A 29 -33.34 5.40 0.88
N MET A 30 -32.40 4.66 0.28
CA MET A 30 -32.71 3.54 -0.62
C MET A 30 -32.86 2.20 0.11
N ASP A 31 -32.68 2.17 1.44
CA ASP A 31 -32.70 0.95 2.29
C ASP A 31 -31.73 -0.15 1.79
N VAL A 32 -30.61 0.27 1.18
CA VAL A 32 -29.59 -0.62 0.64
C VAL A 32 -28.41 -0.65 1.62
N GLU A 33 -28.39 -1.61 2.52
CA GLU A 33 -27.23 -1.90 3.34
C GLU A 33 -26.32 -2.92 2.63
N LEU A 34 -25.30 -2.44 1.95
CA LEU A 34 -24.18 -3.27 1.47
C LEU A 34 -23.19 -3.49 2.63
N LEU A 35 -23.59 -4.34 3.57
CA LEU A 35 -22.73 -4.71 4.66
C LEU A 35 -21.62 -5.64 4.19
N GLN A 36 -20.37 -5.27 4.48
CA GLN A 36 -19.17 -6.04 4.20
C GLN A 36 -18.38 -6.21 5.49
N GLU A 37 -17.80 -7.38 5.68
CA GLU A 37 -16.90 -7.61 6.80
C GLU A 37 -15.55 -6.93 6.53
N CYS A 38 -15.11 -6.08 7.44
CA CYS A 38 -13.77 -5.52 7.37
C CYS A 38 -12.76 -6.47 8.02
N PRO A 39 -11.82 -7.08 7.28
CA PRO A 39 -10.85 -8.02 7.85
C PRO A 39 -9.94 -7.40 8.91
N CYS A 40 -9.74 -6.07 8.86
CA CYS A 40 -8.85 -5.36 9.79
C CYS A 40 -9.46 -5.14 11.18
N CYS A 41 -10.77 -4.95 11.28
CA CYS A 41 -11.44 -4.68 12.55
C CYS A 41 -12.60 -5.64 12.86
N GLU A 42 -12.87 -6.61 11.99
CA GLU A 42 -13.87 -7.67 12.13
C GLU A 42 -15.31 -7.15 12.36
N LYS A 43 -15.59 -5.95 11.83
CA LYS A 43 -16.92 -5.34 11.89
C LYS A 43 -17.62 -5.46 10.56
N MET A 44 -18.94 -5.73 10.61
CA MET A 44 -19.84 -5.54 9.47
C MET A 44 -20.08 -4.04 9.29
N VAL A 45 -19.73 -3.52 8.13
CA VAL A 45 -19.76 -2.07 7.83
C VAL A 45 -20.19 -1.82 6.40
N THR A 46 -20.82 -0.67 6.16
CA THR A 46 -20.92 -0.09 4.83
C THR A 46 -19.68 0.73 4.57
N LEU A 47 -18.86 0.31 3.60
CA LEU A 47 -17.62 1.00 3.26
C LEU A 47 -17.90 2.36 2.61
N LEU A 48 -17.10 3.36 2.97
CA LEU A 48 -17.26 4.74 2.51
C LEU A 48 -16.48 4.99 1.22
N PRO A 49 -16.93 5.94 0.40
CA PRO A 49 -16.16 6.42 -0.74
C PRO A 49 -14.97 7.26 -0.29
N PHE A 50 -13.89 7.25 -1.08
CA PHE A 50 -12.69 8.04 -0.85
C PHE A 50 -12.09 8.53 -2.18
N GLY A 51 -11.41 9.69 -2.15
CA GLY A 51 -10.68 10.26 -3.29
C GLY A 51 -11.45 11.32 -4.07
N THR A 52 -10.82 11.87 -5.10
CA THR A 52 -11.39 12.88 -6.00
C THR A 52 -10.92 12.59 -7.43
N PRO A 53 -11.79 12.07 -8.33
CA PRO A 53 -13.19 11.68 -8.05
C PRO A 53 -13.30 10.54 -7.04
N PRO A 54 -14.44 10.41 -6.34
CA PRO A 54 -14.59 9.40 -5.30
C PRO A 54 -14.68 7.98 -5.89
N SER A 55 -13.85 7.08 -5.36
CA SER A 55 -13.99 5.65 -5.53
C SER A 55 -14.86 5.06 -4.42
N PHE A 56 -15.77 4.16 -4.77
CA PHE A 56 -16.74 3.58 -3.83
C PHE A 56 -16.16 2.38 -3.08
N GLY A 57 -16.67 2.13 -1.86
CA GLY A 57 -16.28 0.96 -1.09
C GLY A 57 -14.82 0.95 -0.63
N VAL A 58 -14.21 2.12 -0.46
CA VAL A 58 -12.76 2.24 -0.22
C VAL A 58 -12.41 2.23 1.26
N GLU A 59 -13.09 3.05 2.09
CA GLU A 59 -12.67 3.28 3.48
C GLU A 59 -13.61 2.62 4.48
N CYS A 60 -13.05 1.90 5.45
CA CYS A 60 -13.81 1.39 6.59
C CYS A 60 -14.11 2.53 7.59
N PRO A 61 -15.39 2.82 7.89
CA PRO A 61 -15.74 3.90 8.82
C PRO A 61 -15.29 3.63 10.26
N ASN A 62 -15.04 2.36 10.62
CA ASN A 62 -14.68 1.98 11.98
C ASN A 62 -13.16 2.07 12.24
N CYS A 63 -12.32 1.60 11.31
CA CYS A 63 -10.87 1.54 11.54
C CYS A 63 -10.03 2.36 10.56
N GLY A 64 -10.64 2.98 9.55
CA GLY A 64 -9.96 3.77 8.54
C GLY A 64 -9.17 2.94 7.53
N SER A 65 -9.38 1.61 7.48
CA SER A 65 -8.68 0.76 6.50
C SER A 65 -9.19 1.00 5.10
N PHE A 66 -8.26 1.06 4.14
CA PHE A 66 -8.56 1.04 2.71
C PHE A 66 -8.54 -0.40 2.18
N ASN A 67 -9.00 -0.58 0.95
CA ASN A 67 -9.02 -1.87 0.25
C ASN A 67 -7.65 -2.59 0.31
N ARG A 68 -6.53 -1.91 0.02
CA ARG A 68 -5.18 -2.48 0.10
C ARG A 68 -4.80 -2.99 1.49
N HIS A 69 -5.20 -2.26 2.55
CA HIS A 69 -4.96 -2.70 3.94
C HIS A 69 -5.76 -3.95 4.27
N ARG A 70 -7.04 -3.99 3.83
CA ARG A 70 -7.89 -5.15 4.01
C ARG A 70 -7.38 -6.35 3.24
N LEU A 71 -6.89 -6.16 2.01
CA LEU A 71 -6.31 -7.23 1.19
C LEU A 71 -5.08 -7.83 1.86
N LEU A 72 -4.12 -6.98 2.29
CA LEU A 72 -2.93 -7.42 3.00
C LEU A 72 -3.28 -8.20 4.27
N TRP A 73 -4.19 -7.64 5.09
CA TRP A 73 -4.55 -8.28 6.35
C TRP A 73 -5.37 -9.55 6.17
N HIS A 74 -6.22 -9.60 5.15
CA HIS A 74 -6.95 -10.82 4.80
C HIS A 74 -5.99 -11.94 4.37
N HIS A 75 -4.97 -11.62 3.55
CA HIS A 75 -3.92 -12.57 3.19
C HIS A 75 -3.10 -13.01 4.40
N GLN A 76 -2.71 -12.08 5.28
CA GLN A 76 -2.01 -12.39 6.53
C GLN A 76 -2.76 -13.40 7.41
N LYS A 77 -4.08 -13.27 7.53
CA LYS A 77 -4.91 -14.21 8.29
C LYS A 77 -4.95 -15.62 7.68
N ARG A 78 -4.78 -15.73 6.37
CA ARG A 78 -4.82 -17.02 5.66
C ARG A 78 -3.48 -17.74 5.63
N GLU A 79 -2.39 -17.01 5.40
CA GLU A 79 -1.09 -17.60 5.04
C GLU A 79 0.03 -17.27 6.03
N THR A 80 -0.22 -16.42 7.01
CA THR A 80 0.79 -15.99 8.01
C THR A 80 2.10 -15.53 7.33
N ILE A 81 1.99 -14.56 6.41
CA ILE A 81 3.13 -14.02 5.66
C ILE A 81 4.06 -13.15 6.51
N ILE A 82 3.59 -12.63 7.64
CA ILE A 82 4.33 -11.90 8.66
C ILE A 82 4.23 -12.74 9.94
N ARG A 83 5.36 -13.17 10.48
CA ARG A 83 5.42 -14.14 11.57
C ARG A 83 5.69 -13.49 12.93
N PRO A 84 5.26 -14.10 14.03
CA PRO A 84 5.48 -13.56 15.38
C PRO A 84 6.97 -13.37 15.74
N GLU A 85 7.84 -14.20 15.18
CA GLU A 85 9.30 -14.12 15.39
C GLU A 85 10.01 -13.08 14.55
N ASP A 86 9.32 -12.43 13.59
CA ASP A 86 9.95 -11.51 12.65
C ASP A 86 10.36 -10.18 13.34
N ASN A 87 11.54 -9.70 12.98
CA ASN A 87 11.89 -8.28 13.08
C ASN A 87 11.41 -7.59 11.80
N VAL A 88 10.50 -6.64 11.94
CA VAL A 88 9.81 -6.00 10.82
C VAL A 88 10.32 -4.59 10.61
N LEU A 89 10.68 -4.25 9.38
CA LEU A 89 10.92 -2.88 8.90
C LEU A 89 9.78 -2.47 7.97
N HIS A 90 9.09 -1.37 8.26
CA HIS A 90 7.99 -0.88 7.45
C HIS A 90 8.30 0.51 6.90
N PHE A 91 8.51 0.61 5.58
CA PHE A 91 8.73 1.89 4.88
C PHE A 91 7.42 2.64 4.68
N ALA A 92 7.43 3.96 4.93
CA ALA A 92 6.26 4.85 4.85
C ALA A 92 5.03 4.27 5.59
N ALA A 93 5.24 3.87 6.85
CA ALA A 93 4.34 3.01 7.60
C ALA A 93 2.93 3.59 7.77
N GLU A 94 1.95 2.94 7.18
CA GLU A 94 0.54 3.28 7.29
C GLU A 94 -0.01 2.88 8.67
N ASN A 95 -0.67 3.81 9.36
CA ASN A 95 -1.15 3.61 10.74
C ASN A 95 -2.07 2.39 10.91
N VAL A 96 -2.85 2.03 9.89
CA VAL A 96 -3.72 0.85 9.92
C VAL A 96 -2.88 -0.41 10.00
N ILE A 97 -1.91 -0.57 9.10
CA ILE A 97 -1.04 -1.77 9.06
C ILE A 97 -0.16 -1.82 10.31
N ARG A 98 0.38 -0.67 10.75
CA ARG A 98 1.14 -0.61 12.00
C ARG A 98 0.37 -1.19 13.17
N ARG A 99 -0.88 -0.71 13.42
CA ARG A 99 -1.71 -1.18 14.55
C ARG A 99 -2.02 -2.67 14.49
N LEU A 100 -2.01 -3.29 13.32
CA LEU A 100 -2.28 -4.71 13.13
C LEU A 100 -1.02 -5.56 13.27
N VAL A 101 0.11 -5.08 12.78
CA VAL A 101 1.37 -5.85 12.71
C VAL A 101 2.22 -5.69 13.97
N GLU A 102 2.39 -4.45 14.47
CA GLU A 102 3.25 -4.17 15.62
C GLU A 102 2.97 -5.04 16.85
N PRO A 103 1.70 -5.34 17.23
CA PRO A 103 1.39 -6.18 18.40
C PRO A 103 1.69 -7.67 18.24
N ILE A 104 1.88 -8.16 16.99
CA ILE A 104 1.98 -9.61 16.71
C ILE A 104 3.37 -10.06 16.33
N VAL A 105 4.36 -9.15 16.24
CA VAL A 105 5.73 -9.46 15.81
C VAL A 105 6.74 -9.21 16.93
N LYS A 106 7.92 -9.82 16.81
CA LYS A 106 9.00 -9.68 17.79
C LYS A 106 9.50 -8.23 17.93
N SER A 107 9.68 -7.54 16.81
CA SER A 107 10.00 -6.11 16.79
C SER A 107 9.45 -5.45 15.53
N TYR A 108 9.12 -4.16 15.66
CA TYR A 108 8.59 -3.38 14.55
C TYR A 108 9.25 -2.00 14.53
N LYS A 109 9.79 -1.62 13.37
CA LYS A 109 10.40 -0.31 13.14
C LYS A 109 9.80 0.34 11.91
N ARG A 110 9.44 1.62 12.04
CA ARG A 110 8.99 2.45 10.93
C ARG A 110 10.20 3.16 10.33
N ALA A 111 10.34 3.08 9.01
CA ALA A 111 11.34 3.82 8.26
C ALA A 111 10.65 4.83 7.34
N ASP A 112 11.17 6.04 7.29
CA ASP A 112 10.71 7.07 6.37
C ASP A 112 11.88 7.98 5.99
N ILE A 113 11.80 8.64 4.84
CA ILE A 113 12.78 9.66 4.46
C ILE A 113 12.61 10.96 5.29
N LEU A 114 11.40 11.16 5.83
CA LEU A 114 11.06 12.31 6.66
C LEU A 114 11.05 11.91 8.15
N PRO A 115 11.82 12.58 9.01
CA PRO A 115 12.00 12.17 10.41
C PRO A 115 10.73 12.15 11.25
N GLN A 116 9.69 12.92 10.87
CA GLN A 116 8.43 12.97 11.62
C GLN A 116 7.53 11.75 11.38
N PHE A 117 7.80 10.91 10.38
CA PHE A 117 6.94 9.78 10.02
C PHE A 117 7.53 8.40 10.36
N GLY A 118 8.85 8.33 10.62
CA GLY A 118 9.54 7.08 10.96
C GLY A 118 10.15 7.08 12.36
N ASP A 119 10.51 5.89 12.85
CA ASP A 119 11.35 5.72 14.03
C ASP A 119 12.84 5.86 13.65
N ILE A 120 13.14 5.59 12.40
CA ILE A 120 14.46 5.79 11.79
C ILE A 120 14.31 6.48 10.43
N VAL A 121 15.27 7.36 10.12
CA VAL A 121 15.32 8.05 8.83
C VAL A 121 16.15 7.21 7.88
N LEU A 122 15.51 6.70 6.82
CA LEU A 122 16.17 5.87 5.81
C LEU A 122 15.72 6.25 4.41
N ASN A 123 16.67 6.30 3.48
CA ASN A 123 16.39 6.29 2.06
C ASN A 123 16.35 4.84 1.58
N ILE A 124 15.21 4.41 1.02
CA ILE A 124 15.01 3.04 0.54
C ILE A 124 15.95 2.66 -0.63
N GLU A 125 16.47 3.65 -1.37
CA GLU A 125 17.46 3.46 -2.44
C GLU A 125 18.90 3.27 -1.92
N HIS A 126 19.14 3.58 -0.64
CA HIS A 126 20.42 3.44 0.03
C HIS A 126 20.19 3.27 1.54
N ILE A 127 20.01 2.03 1.98
CA ILE A 127 19.63 1.69 3.35
C ILE A 127 20.89 1.56 4.21
N ASP A 128 21.12 2.52 5.11
CA ASP A 128 22.25 2.49 6.05
C ASP A 128 21.96 1.54 7.24
N LEU A 129 21.83 0.27 6.92
CA LEU A 129 21.66 -0.84 7.86
C LEU A 129 22.50 -2.04 7.40
N PRO A 130 22.96 -2.90 8.33
CA PRO A 130 23.68 -4.12 7.99
C PRO A 130 22.84 -5.06 7.09
N GLU A 131 23.52 -5.91 6.34
CA GLU A 131 22.87 -7.01 5.64
C GLU A 131 22.21 -7.99 6.63
N SER A 132 21.18 -8.69 6.18
CA SER A 132 20.51 -9.75 6.96
C SER A 132 20.02 -9.29 8.35
N SER A 133 19.41 -8.09 8.42
CA SER A 133 18.95 -7.45 9.66
C SER A 133 17.47 -7.66 9.96
N PHE A 134 16.68 -8.03 8.97
CA PHE A 134 15.22 -8.16 9.10
C PHE A 134 14.69 -9.43 8.44
N GLU A 135 13.70 -10.05 9.06
CA GLU A 135 12.95 -11.19 8.49
C GLU A 135 11.83 -10.71 7.58
N THR A 136 11.24 -9.54 7.84
CA THR A 136 10.18 -8.98 7.00
C THR A 136 10.39 -7.49 6.77
N VAL A 137 10.28 -7.08 5.50
CA VAL A 137 10.17 -5.67 5.10
C VAL A 137 8.79 -5.46 4.49
N ILE A 138 8.06 -4.44 4.95
CA ILE A 138 6.78 -4.02 4.37
C ILE A 138 7.02 -2.75 3.57
N CYS A 139 6.54 -2.74 2.32
CA CYS A 139 6.66 -1.62 1.39
C CYS A 139 5.35 -1.48 0.60
N SER A 140 4.50 -0.55 1.06
CA SER A 140 3.18 -0.31 0.48
C SER A 140 3.14 1.06 -0.18
N HIS A 141 2.96 1.08 -1.50
CA HIS A 141 2.91 2.33 -2.29
C HIS A 141 4.13 3.24 -2.07
N VAL A 142 5.33 2.69 -2.23
CA VAL A 142 6.61 3.42 -2.14
C VAL A 142 7.44 3.25 -3.41
N LEU A 143 7.45 2.07 -4.01
CA LEU A 143 8.34 1.74 -5.12
C LEU A 143 8.05 2.56 -6.40
N GLU A 144 6.83 3.05 -6.56
CA GLU A 144 6.43 3.94 -7.66
C GLU A 144 7.02 5.35 -7.59
N HIS A 145 7.60 5.72 -6.44
CA HIS A 145 8.18 7.05 -6.20
C HIS A 145 9.70 7.10 -6.34
N VAL A 146 10.39 5.94 -6.39
CA VAL A 146 11.84 5.81 -6.24
C VAL A 146 12.47 4.99 -7.36
N ASP A 147 13.80 4.92 -7.43
CA ASP A 147 14.49 3.92 -8.26
C ASP A 147 14.26 2.53 -7.65
N ASP A 148 13.25 1.83 -8.19
CA ASP A 148 12.81 0.55 -7.68
C ASP A 148 13.88 -0.55 -7.77
N ARG A 149 14.80 -0.47 -8.73
CA ARG A 149 15.89 -1.44 -8.86
C ARG A 149 16.88 -1.32 -7.70
N LYS A 150 17.23 -0.08 -7.34
CA LYS A 150 18.07 0.17 -6.16
C LYS A 150 17.34 -0.23 -4.89
N ALA A 151 16.09 0.19 -4.74
CA ALA A 151 15.27 -0.13 -3.58
C ALA A 151 15.13 -1.65 -3.38
N LEU A 152 14.80 -2.40 -4.44
CA LEU A 152 14.69 -3.86 -4.38
C LEU A 152 16.02 -4.53 -4.04
N SER A 153 17.16 -4.03 -4.57
CA SER A 153 18.50 -4.54 -4.26
C SER A 153 18.86 -4.30 -2.78
N GLU A 154 18.59 -3.11 -2.25
CA GLU A 154 18.85 -2.78 -0.86
C GLU A 154 17.94 -3.57 0.11
N ILE A 155 16.66 -3.70 -0.21
CA ILE A 155 15.74 -4.55 0.55
C ILE A 155 16.20 -6.00 0.54
N PHE A 156 16.64 -6.52 -0.62
CA PHE A 156 17.19 -7.87 -0.70
C PHE A 156 18.42 -8.04 0.19
N ARG A 157 19.31 -7.05 0.22
CA ARG A 157 20.52 -7.09 1.03
C ARG A 157 20.21 -7.16 2.52
N ILE A 158 19.29 -6.32 3.02
CA ILE A 158 18.97 -6.24 4.46
C ILE A 158 18.07 -7.38 4.96
N LEU A 159 17.41 -8.10 4.06
CA LEU A 159 16.61 -9.28 4.45
C LEU A 159 17.53 -10.47 4.79
N THR A 160 17.16 -11.22 5.82
CA THR A 160 17.76 -12.52 6.15
C THR A 160 17.49 -13.54 5.06
N PRO A 161 18.30 -14.59 4.89
CA PRO A 161 17.92 -15.76 4.07
C PRO A 161 16.54 -16.29 4.54
N GLY A 162 15.64 -16.55 3.59
CA GLY A 162 14.23 -16.89 3.88
C GLY A 162 13.34 -15.71 4.32
N GLY A 163 13.91 -14.51 4.44
CA GLY A 163 13.18 -13.29 4.74
C GLY A 163 12.34 -12.79 3.56
N ARG A 164 11.38 -11.90 3.83
CA ARG A 164 10.35 -11.51 2.86
C ARG A 164 10.17 -10.01 2.75
N LEU A 165 10.03 -9.53 1.52
CA LEU A 165 9.42 -8.26 1.21
C LEU A 165 7.92 -8.49 0.96
N VAL A 166 7.07 -7.80 1.70
CA VAL A 166 5.62 -7.72 1.46
C VAL A 166 5.34 -6.38 0.78
N ALA A 167 5.06 -6.41 -0.52
CA ALA A 167 4.88 -5.21 -1.32
C ALA A 167 3.45 -5.08 -1.85
N LEU A 168 2.95 -3.85 -1.85
CA LEU A 168 1.77 -3.43 -2.60
C LEU A 168 2.16 -2.25 -3.48
N ILE A 169 1.76 -2.31 -4.73
CA ILE A 169 2.04 -1.28 -5.73
C ILE A 169 0.82 -1.06 -6.63
N PRO A 170 0.63 0.13 -7.18
CA PRO A 170 -0.37 0.37 -8.21
C PRO A 170 0.10 -0.29 -9.52
N ILE A 171 -0.44 -1.47 -9.84
CA ILE A 171 -0.12 -2.21 -11.06
C ILE A 171 -1.28 -2.17 -12.06
N ILE A 172 -0.97 -1.93 -13.32
CA ILE A 172 -1.91 -2.09 -14.44
C ILE A 172 -1.64 -3.44 -15.10
N ASP A 173 -2.29 -4.48 -14.62
CA ASP A 173 -2.03 -5.86 -15.03
C ASP A 173 -2.34 -6.13 -16.51
N GLY A 174 -3.10 -5.24 -17.17
CA GLY A 174 -3.30 -5.26 -18.62
C GLY A 174 -2.10 -4.80 -19.46
N TRP A 175 -1.10 -4.15 -18.84
CA TRP A 175 0.10 -3.69 -19.53
C TRP A 175 1.25 -4.70 -19.38
N GLU A 176 1.94 -4.98 -20.49
CA GLU A 176 3.14 -5.84 -20.44
C GLU A 176 4.34 -5.14 -19.83
N LYS A 177 4.45 -3.84 -20.06
CA LYS A 177 5.60 -3.01 -19.65
C LYS A 177 5.17 -1.88 -18.75
N THR A 178 5.99 -1.62 -17.76
CA THR A 178 5.93 -0.43 -16.91
C THR A 178 6.05 0.82 -17.76
N TYR A 179 5.13 1.76 -17.57
CA TYR A 179 5.21 3.07 -18.16
C TYR A 179 6.02 4.00 -17.24
N GLU A 180 7.21 4.35 -17.67
CA GLU A 180 8.11 5.31 -17.01
C GLU A 180 8.80 6.17 -18.07
N ASN A 181 8.99 7.44 -17.77
CA ASN A 181 9.68 8.38 -18.66
C ASN A 181 10.46 9.41 -17.83
N PRO A 182 11.81 9.36 -17.83
CA PRO A 182 12.65 10.27 -17.05
C PRO A 182 12.56 11.74 -17.47
N ALA A 183 12.02 12.03 -18.66
CA ALA A 183 11.78 13.42 -19.10
C ALA A 183 10.57 14.07 -18.40
N ILE A 184 9.71 13.29 -17.75
CA ILE A 184 8.55 13.79 -17.00
C ILE A 184 9.00 14.13 -15.58
N THR A 185 9.28 15.40 -15.33
CA THR A 185 9.87 15.87 -14.07
C THR A 185 8.99 16.83 -13.29
N SER A 186 8.07 17.56 -13.95
CA SER A 186 7.19 18.49 -13.23
C SER A 186 6.07 17.76 -12.48
N GLU A 187 5.66 18.27 -11.32
CA GLU A 187 4.55 17.73 -10.54
C GLU A 187 3.27 17.60 -11.36
N ARG A 188 2.95 18.61 -12.19
CA ARG A 188 1.77 18.61 -13.06
C ARG A 188 1.82 17.49 -14.10
N ASP A 189 2.98 17.30 -14.74
CA ASP A 189 3.13 16.28 -15.76
C ASP A 189 3.11 14.88 -15.14
N ARG A 190 3.69 14.72 -13.94
CA ARG A 190 3.61 13.47 -13.18
C ARG A 190 2.16 13.13 -12.80
N ASP A 191 1.40 14.12 -12.32
CA ASP A 191 -0.03 13.95 -12.03
C ASP A 191 -0.81 13.50 -13.27
N LEU A 192 -0.52 14.10 -14.42
CA LEU A 192 -1.16 13.77 -15.70
C LEU A 192 -0.75 12.38 -16.22
N HIS A 193 0.54 12.02 -16.13
CA HIS A 193 1.08 10.79 -16.71
C HIS A 193 1.02 9.60 -15.76
N PHE A 194 1.17 9.83 -14.46
CA PHE A 194 1.30 8.78 -13.45
C PHE A 194 0.23 8.84 -12.35
N GLY A 195 -0.74 9.77 -12.46
CA GLY A 195 -1.89 9.87 -11.57
C GLY A 195 -1.63 10.50 -10.21
N GLN A 196 -0.36 10.87 -9.91
CA GLN A 196 0.03 11.55 -8.69
C GLN A 196 1.30 12.38 -8.92
N TYR A 197 1.39 13.55 -8.28
CA TYR A 197 2.44 14.55 -8.49
C TYR A 197 3.87 14.08 -8.23
N ASP A 198 4.06 13.03 -7.44
CA ASP A 198 5.34 12.45 -7.03
C ASP A 198 5.58 11.02 -7.54
N HIS A 199 4.62 10.42 -8.25
CA HIS A 199 4.84 9.17 -8.96
C HIS A 199 5.81 9.38 -10.14
N ILE A 200 6.65 8.39 -10.43
CA ILE A 200 7.56 8.39 -11.57
C ILE A 200 7.27 7.25 -12.56
N ARG A 201 6.28 6.41 -12.26
CA ARG A 201 5.83 5.32 -13.11
C ARG A 201 4.44 4.80 -12.77
N TYR A 202 3.85 4.10 -13.75
CA TYR A 202 2.82 3.09 -13.56
C TYR A 202 3.39 1.72 -13.88
N TYR A 203 3.29 0.77 -12.95
CA TYR A 203 3.77 -0.58 -13.16
C TYR A 203 2.90 -1.36 -14.14
N GLY A 204 3.57 -2.09 -15.05
CA GLY A 204 3.00 -3.18 -15.83
C GLY A 204 3.37 -4.54 -15.24
N ARG A 205 3.04 -5.61 -15.97
CA ARG A 205 3.34 -7.00 -15.56
C ARG A 205 4.82 -7.28 -15.35
N ASP A 206 5.70 -6.52 -16.00
CA ASP A 206 7.15 -6.62 -15.88
C ASP A 206 7.71 -6.21 -14.50
N PHE A 207 6.89 -5.71 -13.59
CA PHE A 207 7.27 -5.60 -12.17
C PHE A 207 7.74 -6.95 -11.61
N ARG A 208 7.11 -8.02 -12.01
CA ARG A 208 7.48 -9.40 -11.63
C ARG A 208 8.90 -9.77 -12.07
N ASP A 209 9.31 -9.29 -13.24
CA ASP A 209 10.67 -9.50 -13.74
C ASP A 209 11.69 -8.63 -12.98
N ARG A 210 11.32 -7.40 -12.57
CA ARG A 210 12.17 -6.54 -11.74
C ARG A 210 12.43 -7.18 -10.38
N VAL A 211 11.40 -7.74 -9.73
CA VAL A 211 11.51 -8.47 -8.47
C VAL A 211 12.43 -9.70 -8.61
N LYS A 212 12.22 -10.50 -9.65
CA LYS A 212 13.07 -11.69 -9.93
C LYS A 212 14.51 -11.31 -10.25
N ALA A 213 14.72 -10.23 -11.00
CA ALA A 213 16.05 -9.71 -11.33
C ALA A 213 16.83 -9.24 -10.08
N ALA A 214 16.14 -8.80 -9.03
CA ALA A 214 16.74 -8.51 -7.74
C ALA A 214 17.07 -9.74 -6.89
N GLY A 215 16.73 -10.96 -7.37
CA GLY A 215 17.06 -12.23 -6.72
C GLY A 215 15.92 -12.88 -5.93
N PHE A 216 14.75 -12.27 -5.87
CA PHE A 216 13.62 -12.79 -5.10
C PHE A 216 12.89 -13.94 -5.82
N GLN A 217 12.37 -14.86 -5.02
CA GLN A 217 11.27 -15.73 -5.41
C GLN A 217 9.96 -14.99 -5.12
N LEU A 218 9.01 -15.05 -6.08
CA LEU A 218 7.78 -14.28 -6.01
C LEU A 218 6.56 -15.19 -5.86
N THR A 219 5.71 -14.88 -4.87
CA THR A 219 4.33 -15.34 -4.77
C THR A 219 3.40 -14.16 -4.75
N GLU A 220 2.17 -14.35 -5.22
CA GLU A 220 1.19 -13.29 -5.39
C GLU A 220 -0.16 -13.71 -4.79
N TYR A 221 -0.83 -12.76 -4.17
CA TYR A 221 -2.20 -12.95 -3.72
C TYR A 221 -3.09 -11.82 -4.25
N GLY A 222 -4.07 -12.22 -5.04
CA GLY A 222 -5.17 -11.37 -5.49
C GLY A 222 -6.50 -11.95 -5.00
N ALA A 223 -7.40 -11.10 -4.53
CA ALA A 223 -8.69 -11.54 -4.03
C ALA A 223 -9.58 -12.10 -5.15
N THR A 224 -10.30 -13.17 -4.85
CA THR A 224 -11.37 -13.69 -5.71
C THR A 224 -12.57 -12.74 -5.76
N GLY A 225 -13.45 -12.89 -6.76
CA GLY A 225 -14.65 -12.07 -6.86
C GLY A 225 -15.57 -12.18 -5.63
N LEU A 226 -15.64 -13.37 -5.01
CA LEU A 226 -16.40 -13.59 -3.78
C LEU A 226 -15.76 -12.85 -2.59
N GLU A 227 -14.44 -12.93 -2.42
CA GLU A 227 -13.72 -12.20 -1.37
C GLU A 227 -13.84 -10.69 -1.54
N CYS A 228 -13.81 -10.19 -2.78
CA CYS A 228 -14.06 -8.78 -3.06
C CYS A 228 -15.46 -8.34 -2.58
N ALA A 229 -16.48 -9.16 -2.84
CA ALA A 229 -17.85 -8.85 -2.42
C ALA A 229 -18.03 -8.92 -0.89
N LEU A 230 -17.48 -9.94 -0.24
CA LEU A 230 -17.62 -10.15 1.20
C LEU A 230 -16.83 -9.15 2.05
N TYR A 231 -15.60 -8.81 1.63
CA TYR A 231 -14.63 -8.06 2.44
C TYR A 231 -14.35 -6.66 1.90
N GLY A 232 -15.04 -6.22 0.87
CA GLY A 232 -14.79 -4.92 0.24
C GLY A 232 -13.38 -4.76 -0.30
N LEU A 233 -12.84 -5.84 -0.90
CA LEU A 233 -11.53 -5.83 -1.54
C LEU A 233 -11.65 -5.35 -2.98
N GLN A 234 -10.58 -4.79 -3.51
CA GLN A 234 -10.55 -4.32 -4.88
C GLN A 234 -10.07 -5.43 -5.82
N ARG A 235 -10.83 -5.64 -6.90
CA ARG A 235 -10.43 -6.60 -7.94
C ARG A 235 -9.17 -6.10 -8.67
N GLY A 236 -8.20 -7.00 -8.84
CA GLY A 236 -6.93 -6.69 -9.52
C GLY A 236 -5.87 -6.06 -8.63
N GLU A 237 -6.18 -5.76 -7.38
CA GLU A 237 -5.17 -5.40 -6.38
C GLU A 237 -4.42 -6.65 -5.92
N ILE A 238 -3.09 -6.56 -5.81
CA ILE A 238 -2.22 -7.73 -5.57
C ILE A 238 -1.29 -7.44 -4.39
N VAL A 239 -1.18 -8.40 -3.48
CA VAL A 239 -0.08 -8.46 -2.50
C VAL A 239 1.04 -9.31 -3.10
N PHE A 240 2.21 -8.71 -3.24
CA PHE A 240 3.43 -9.37 -3.69
C PHE A 240 4.24 -9.81 -2.48
N VAL A 241 4.47 -11.10 -2.34
CA VAL A 241 5.36 -11.67 -1.32
C VAL A 241 6.64 -12.13 -2.00
N CYS A 242 7.70 -11.35 -1.81
CA CYS A 242 8.99 -11.55 -2.45
C CYS A 242 9.95 -12.16 -1.43
N THR A 243 10.28 -13.45 -1.58
CA THR A 243 11.11 -14.20 -0.62
C THR A 243 12.57 -14.23 -1.08
N LYS A 244 13.49 -13.84 -0.20
CA LYS A 244 14.93 -14.07 -0.40
C LYS A 244 15.21 -15.55 -0.23
N PRO A 245 15.82 -16.23 -1.21
CA PRO A 245 16.22 -17.63 -1.06
C PRO A 245 17.10 -17.88 0.17
N ALA A 246 16.99 -19.11 0.74
CA ALA A 246 17.76 -19.55 1.89
C ALA A 246 19.24 -19.79 1.54
#